data_c32e4a7f8d092c0ece3d2575a2b60b73
#
_entry.id   c32e4a7f8d092c0ece3d2575a2b60b73
#
_cell.length_a   1.000
_cell.length_b   1.000
_cell.length_c   1.000
_cell.angle_alpha   90.00
_cell.angle_beta   90.00
_cell.angle_gamma   90.00
#
_symmetry.space_group_name_H-M   'P 1'
#
loop_
_entity.id
_entity.type
_entity.pdbx_description
1 polymer ?
#
loop_
_entity_poly.entity_id
_entity_poly.type
_entity_poly.pdbx_seq_one_letter_code
_entity_poly.pdbx_strand_id
1 'polypeptide(L)'
;MSKIPVGRNAHWHITEFDEFGDPLSPPIALTKYKTILGLLVRDFIPIKYRKWIGKDDDRWRVPESEKDYIWDVKIPEYFTFLAEYDRELVKKKAKEIMGTCLKNFKGTLYKNFVLQNKEPDFDGGQFSKQKDFWQILRNTGYLRST
;
A
#
# COMPACT_ATOMS: atom_id res chain seq x y z
N MET A 1 -7.04 -9.52 -10.71
CA MET A 1 -6.72 -8.34 -11.51
C MET A 1 -5.96 -7.31 -10.67
N SER A 2 -4.90 -6.82 -11.18
CA SER A 2 -3.98 -6.01 -10.40
C SER A 2 -3.75 -4.59 -10.94
N LYS A 3 -4.33 -4.26 -12.05
CA LYS A 3 -4.11 -2.93 -12.61
C LYS A 3 -4.93 -1.88 -11.89
N ILE A 4 -4.26 -0.82 -11.49
CA ILE A 4 -4.90 0.36 -10.96
C ILE A 4 -5.52 1.11 -12.13
N PRO A 5 -6.80 1.47 -12.07
CA PRO A 5 -7.39 2.24 -13.16
C PRO A 5 -6.70 3.59 -13.29
N VAL A 6 -6.32 3.93 -14.52
CA VAL A 6 -5.62 5.17 -14.81
C VAL A 6 -6.43 5.95 -15.83
N GLY A 7 -6.48 7.26 -15.65
CA GLY A 7 -7.14 8.12 -16.59
C GLY A 7 -8.05 9.13 -15.90
N ARG A 8 -8.57 10.04 -16.70
CA ARG A 8 -9.34 11.16 -16.17
C ARG A 8 -10.61 10.75 -15.45
N ASN A 9 -11.19 9.62 -15.86
CA ASN A 9 -12.45 9.16 -15.27
C ASN A 9 -12.26 8.31 -14.03
N ALA A 10 -11.01 8.15 -13.58
CA ALA A 10 -10.71 7.34 -12.41
C ALA A 10 -10.82 8.10 -11.10
N HIS A 11 -11.11 9.39 -11.14
CA HIS A 11 -11.21 10.19 -9.92
C HIS A 11 -12.49 9.92 -9.16
N TRP A 12 -12.34 9.78 -7.87
CA TRP A 12 -13.43 9.71 -6.91
C TRP A 12 -13.28 10.84 -5.91
N HIS A 13 -14.41 11.48 -5.54
CA HIS A 13 -14.39 12.57 -4.59
C HIS A 13 -14.89 12.08 -3.24
N ILE A 14 -14.06 12.20 -2.20
CA ILE A 14 -14.42 11.79 -0.85
C ILE A 14 -14.96 13.00 -0.12
N THR A 15 -16.21 12.87 0.37
CA THR A 15 -16.95 13.98 0.92
C THR A 15 -17.03 13.99 2.44
N GLU A 16 -16.62 12.89 3.08
CA GLU A 16 -16.76 12.78 4.53
C GLU A 16 -15.72 11.85 5.11
N PHE A 17 -15.19 12.21 6.27
CA PHE A 17 -14.27 11.38 7.05
C PHE A 17 -14.80 11.21 8.47
N ASP A 18 -14.47 10.10 9.12
CA ASP A 18 -14.80 9.92 10.52
C ASP A 18 -13.75 10.59 11.43
N GLU A 19 -13.94 10.44 12.73
CA GLU A 19 -13.05 11.06 13.72
C GLU A 19 -11.63 10.48 13.72
N PHE A 20 -11.42 9.33 13.06
CA PHE A 20 -10.12 8.68 12.96
C PHE A 20 -9.42 8.94 11.63
N GLY A 21 -10.06 9.65 10.72
CA GLY A 21 -9.51 9.92 9.40
C GLY A 21 -9.85 8.88 8.34
N ASP A 22 -10.75 7.95 8.64
CA ASP A 22 -11.26 7.02 7.64
C ASP A 22 -12.33 7.69 6.79
N PRO A 23 -12.33 7.47 5.47
CA PRO A 23 -13.41 8.00 4.64
C PRO A 23 -14.73 7.33 4.96
N LEU A 24 -15.80 8.11 4.95
CA LEU A 24 -17.14 7.63 5.23
C LEU A 24 -18.06 7.66 4.01
N SER A 25 -17.82 8.60 3.09
CA SER A 25 -18.76 8.84 2.02
C SER A 25 -18.06 9.38 0.78
N PRO A 26 -18.51 9.05 -0.41
CA PRO A 26 -19.59 8.11 -0.74
C PRO A 26 -19.13 6.65 -0.67
N PRO A 27 -20.06 5.69 -0.52
CA PRO A 27 -19.69 4.28 -0.34
C PRO A 27 -18.80 3.70 -1.44
N ILE A 28 -19.03 4.06 -2.69
CA ILE A 28 -18.21 3.56 -3.79
C ILE A 28 -16.77 4.05 -3.67
N ALA A 29 -16.58 5.28 -3.23
CA ALA A 29 -15.23 5.84 -3.05
C ALA A 29 -14.50 5.14 -1.90
N LEU A 30 -15.21 4.72 -0.85
CA LEU A 30 -14.61 3.99 0.25
C LEU A 30 -13.95 2.70 -0.21
N THR A 31 -14.68 1.91 -0.97
CA THR A 31 -14.18 0.64 -1.50
C THR A 31 -12.95 0.89 -2.37
N LYS A 32 -13.03 1.87 -3.25
CA LYS A 32 -11.92 2.20 -4.15
C LYS A 32 -10.71 2.74 -3.40
N TYR A 33 -10.94 3.52 -2.37
CA TYR A 33 -9.85 4.11 -1.58
C TYR A 33 -8.96 3.02 -0.98
N LYS A 34 -9.54 2.06 -0.29
CA LYS A 34 -8.77 0.98 0.33
C LYS A 34 -8.12 0.07 -0.70
N THR A 35 -8.83 -0.24 -1.77
CA THR A 35 -8.31 -1.08 -2.84
C THR A 35 -7.11 -0.42 -3.51
N ILE A 36 -7.21 0.87 -3.82
CA ILE A 36 -6.14 1.58 -4.51
C ILE A 36 -4.93 1.77 -3.59
N LEU A 37 -5.14 2.08 -2.31
CA LEU A 37 -4.04 2.13 -1.36
C LEU A 37 -3.27 0.81 -1.33
N GLY A 38 -3.97 -0.31 -1.31
CA GLY A 38 -3.34 -1.63 -1.32
C GLY A 38 -2.54 -1.88 -2.59
N LEU A 39 -3.10 -1.52 -3.74
CA LEU A 39 -2.40 -1.70 -5.02
C LEU A 39 -1.16 -0.80 -5.14
N LEU A 40 -1.25 0.42 -4.65
CA LEU A 40 -0.12 1.35 -4.64
C LEU A 40 1.01 0.86 -3.74
N VAL A 41 0.67 0.29 -2.59
CA VAL A 41 1.67 -0.30 -1.71
C VAL A 41 2.40 -1.43 -2.42
N ARG A 42 1.69 -2.31 -3.11
CA ARG A 42 2.29 -3.41 -3.86
C ARG A 42 3.21 -2.91 -4.97
N ASP A 43 2.87 -1.78 -5.59
CA ASP A 43 3.64 -1.24 -6.69
C ASP A 43 4.84 -0.41 -6.25
N PHE A 44 4.76 0.27 -5.12
CA PHE A 44 5.75 1.29 -4.75
C PHE A 44 6.52 1.02 -3.48
N ILE A 45 6.10 0.08 -2.63
CA ILE A 45 6.82 -0.23 -1.39
C ILE A 45 7.53 -1.59 -1.56
N PRO A 46 8.86 -1.61 -1.59
CA PRO A 46 9.60 -2.88 -1.70
C PRO A 46 9.31 -3.83 -0.54
N ILE A 47 9.10 -5.09 -0.87
CA ILE A 47 8.80 -6.12 0.13
C ILE A 47 10.01 -6.49 1.00
N LYS A 48 11.18 -5.97 0.67
CA LYS A 48 12.41 -6.22 1.46
C LYS A 48 12.36 -5.60 2.84
N TYR A 49 11.54 -4.57 3.04
CA TYR A 49 11.46 -3.90 4.33
C TYR A 49 10.76 -4.78 5.35
N ARG A 50 11.31 -4.79 6.55
CA ARG A 50 10.84 -5.64 7.64
C ARG A 50 9.76 -4.98 8.49
N LYS A 51 9.84 -3.65 8.60
CA LYS A 51 9.00 -2.87 9.50
C LYS A 51 8.36 -1.73 8.76
N TRP A 52 7.13 -1.46 9.10
CA TRP A 52 6.46 -0.24 8.63
C TRP A 52 6.92 0.97 9.43
N ILE A 53 7.02 0.80 10.75
CA ILE A 53 7.45 1.84 11.67
C ILE A 53 8.71 1.37 12.39
N GLY A 54 9.67 2.27 12.59
CA GLY A 54 10.91 1.96 13.28
C GLY A 54 11.74 3.21 13.51
N LYS A 55 12.98 3.02 13.95
CA LYS A 55 13.90 4.12 14.17
C LYS A 55 14.39 4.68 12.84
N ASP A 56 14.75 5.94 12.81
CA ASP A 56 15.18 6.63 11.59
C ASP A 56 16.40 5.99 10.92
N ASP A 57 17.28 5.40 11.70
CA ASP A 57 18.48 4.74 11.19
C ASP A 57 18.29 3.27 10.84
N ASP A 58 17.07 2.74 11.02
CA ASP A 58 16.77 1.34 10.72
C ASP A 58 16.58 1.15 9.21
N ARG A 59 17.57 0.55 8.57
CA ARG A 59 17.54 0.30 7.11
C ARG A 59 16.44 -0.67 6.68
N TRP A 60 15.83 -1.38 7.63
CA TRP A 60 14.76 -2.33 7.35
C TRP A 60 13.37 -1.73 7.56
N ARG A 61 13.33 -0.47 7.99
CA ARG A 61 12.08 0.28 8.11
C ARG A 61 11.73 0.89 6.76
N VAL A 62 10.44 0.91 6.41
CA VAL A 62 10.00 1.62 5.23
C VAL A 62 10.23 3.12 5.44
N PRO A 63 11.02 3.78 4.55
CA PRO A 63 11.27 5.21 4.70
C PRO A 63 9.98 6.03 4.61
N GLU A 64 9.89 7.07 5.42
CA GLU A 64 8.72 7.96 5.37
C GLU A 64 8.54 8.59 3.99
N SER A 65 9.66 8.85 3.28
CA SER A 65 9.60 9.42 1.93
C SER A 65 8.84 8.53 0.94
N GLU A 66 8.92 7.22 1.08
CA GLU A 66 8.18 6.29 0.21
C GLU A 66 6.69 6.29 0.52
N LYS A 67 6.35 6.38 1.81
CA LYS A 67 4.95 6.49 2.23
C LYS A 67 4.36 7.83 1.78
N ASP A 68 5.13 8.90 1.96
CA ASP A 68 4.71 10.25 1.55
C ASP A 68 4.52 10.34 0.05
N TYR A 69 5.36 9.68 -0.73
CA TYR A 69 5.23 9.67 -2.18
C TYR A 69 3.87 9.11 -2.61
N ILE A 70 3.44 8.01 -2.00
CA ILE A 70 2.13 7.44 -2.31
C ILE A 70 1.03 8.44 -1.98
N TRP A 71 1.08 9.03 -0.78
CA TRP A 71 0.04 9.94 -0.35
C TRP A 71 0.03 11.27 -1.10
N ASP A 72 1.22 11.87 -1.28
CA ASP A 72 1.31 13.20 -1.86
C ASP A 72 1.25 13.22 -3.38
N VAL A 73 1.69 12.15 -4.04
CA VAL A 73 1.82 12.11 -5.48
C VAL A 73 0.81 11.16 -6.13
N LYS A 74 0.70 9.95 -5.61
CA LYS A 74 -0.13 8.92 -6.27
C LYS A 74 -1.61 9.00 -5.91
N ILE A 75 -1.94 9.24 -4.65
CA ILE A 75 -3.34 9.33 -4.25
C ILE A 75 -4.09 10.45 -5.00
N PRO A 76 -3.52 11.65 -5.18
CA PRO A 76 -4.21 12.70 -5.94
C PRO A 76 -4.53 12.35 -7.39
N GLU A 77 -3.89 11.33 -7.95
CA GLU A 77 -4.22 10.85 -9.28
C GLU A 77 -5.57 10.14 -9.33
N TYR A 78 -6.08 9.69 -8.19
CA TYR A 78 -7.29 8.89 -8.11
C TYR A 78 -8.39 9.53 -7.27
N PHE A 79 -8.04 10.34 -6.29
CA PHE A 79 -9.00 10.89 -5.33
C PHE A 79 -8.85 12.38 -5.16
N THR A 80 -9.98 13.05 -4.98
CA THR A 80 -10.02 14.40 -4.44
C THR A 80 -10.79 14.34 -3.13
N PHE A 81 -10.57 15.32 -2.28
CA PHE A 81 -11.19 15.38 -0.96
C PHE A 81 -11.95 16.68 -0.82
N LEU A 82 -12.96 16.67 0.07
CA LEU A 82 -13.66 17.92 0.39
C LEU A 82 -12.68 18.99 0.82
N ALA A 83 -13.04 20.26 0.58
CA ALA A 83 -12.10 21.37 0.76
C ALA A 83 -11.58 21.51 2.20
N GLU A 84 -12.44 21.22 3.17
CA GLU A 84 -12.08 21.33 4.58
C GLU A 84 -12.06 19.95 5.22
N TYR A 85 -10.86 19.43 5.46
CA TYR A 85 -10.68 18.16 6.17
C TYR A 85 -9.36 18.23 6.94
N ASP A 86 -9.24 17.39 7.97
CA ASP A 86 -8.02 17.32 8.77
C ASP A 86 -6.98 16.51 8.01
N ARG A 87 -6.12 17.21 7.26
CA ARG A 87 -5.13 16.59 6.38
C ARG A 87 -4.15 15.69 7.11
N GLU A 88 -3.70 16.13 8.28
CA GLU A 88 -2.75 15.36 9.06
C GLU A 88 -3.34 14.04 9.55
N LEU A 89 -4.57 14.11 10.03
CA LEU A 89 -5.28 12.92 10.52
C LEU A 89 -5.55 11.95 9.38
N VAL A 90 -6.03 12.44 8.25
CA VAL A 90 -6.32 11.60 7.09
C VAL A 90 -5.06 10.95 6.55
N LYS A 91 -3.96 11.70 6.45
CA LYS A 91 -2.67 11.17 6.01
C LYS A 91 -2.15 10.10 6.96
N LYS A 92 -2.25 10.35 8.27
CA LYS A 92 -1.83 9.38 9.27
C LYS A 92 -2.61 8.08 9.15
N LYS A 93 -3.92 8.18 9.01
CA LYS A 93 -4.77 6.99 8.85
C LYS A 93 -4.48 6.25 7.57
N ALA A 94 -4.23 6.97 6.47
CA ALA A 94 -3.88 6.35 5.20
C ALA A 94 -2.58 5.55 5.34
N LYS A 95 -1.59 6.07 6.05
CA LYS A 95 -0.34 5.35 6.29
C LYS A 95 -0.56 4.09 7.12
N GLU A 96 -1.46 4.12 8.09
CA GLU A 96 -1.82 2.92 8.85
C GLU A 96 -2.46 1.86 7.96
N ILE A 97 -3.35 2.27 7.08
CA ILE A 97 -3.98 1.36 6.11
C ILE A 97 -2.92 0.75 5.19
N MET A 98 -1.99 1.56 4.70
CA MET A 98 -0.90 1.09 3.85
C MET A 98 -0.06 0.03 4.56
N GLY A 99 0.27 0.26 5.82
CA GLY A 99 1.05 -0.70 6.62
C GLY A 99 0.35 -2.04 6.75
N THR A 100 -0.95 -2.02 7.00
CA THR A 100 -1.75 -3.24 7.07
C THR A 100 -1.78 -3.93 5.71
N CYS A 101 -1.90 -3.17 4.62
CA CYS A 101 -1.88 -3.73 3.27
C CYS A 101 -0.55 -4.43 2.96
N LEU A 102 0.56 -3.84 3.36
CA LEU A 102 1.88 -4.44 3.16
C LEU A 102 2.01 -5.75 3.94
N LYS A 103 1.59 -5.73 5.18
CA LYS A 103 1.60 -6.93 6.03
C LYS A 103 0.78 -8.06 5.40
N ASN A 104 -0.42 -7.74 4.96
CA ASN A 104 -1.30 -8.73 4.34
C ASN A 104 -0.74 -9.25 3.02
N PHE A 105 -0.12 -8.38 2.24
CA PHE A 105 0.52 -8.75 0.99
C PHE A 105 1.68 -9.73 1.22
N LYS A 106 2.53 -9.44 2.20
CA LYS A 106 3.63 -10.36 2.56
C LYS A 106 3.10 -11.70 3.05
N GLY A 107 2.03 -11.69 3.85
CA GLY A 107 1.39 -12.91 4.30
C GLY A 107 0.87 -13.77 3.16
N THR A 108 0.27 -13.12 2.16
CA THR A 108 -0.21 -13.79 0.95
C THR A 108 0.96 -14.41 0.18
N LEU A 109 2.05 -13.66 0.02
CA LEU A 109 3.25 -14.17 -0.66
C LEU A 109 3.81 -15.39 0.06
N TYR A 110 3.85 -15.35 1.39
CA TYR A 110 4.35 -16.46 2.17
C TYR A 110 3.48 -17.71 1.98
N LYS A 111 2.17 -17.57 2.15
CA LYS A 111 1.24 -18.69 2.05
C LYS A 111 1.17 -19.30 0.65
N ASN A 112 1.14 -18.46 -0.36
CA ASN A 112 0.89 -18.93 -1.72
C ASN A 112 2.14 -19.33 -2.48
N PHE A 113 3.30 -18.85 -2.05
CA PHE A 113 4.55 -19.11 -2.80
C PHE A 113 5.65 -19.71 -1.94
N VAL A 114 6.00 -19.10 -0.81
CA VAL A 114 7.12 -19.61 0.00
C VAL A 114 6.81 -20.98 0.59
N LEU A 115 5.67 -21.13 1.24
CA LEU A 115 5.27 -22.42 1.82
C LEU A 115 5.11 -23.53 0.79
N GLN A 116 4.73 -23.17 -0.43
CA GLN A 116 4.52 -24.12 -1.51
C GLN A 116 5.74 -24.28 -2.41
N ASN A 117 6.85 -23.64 -2.04
CA ASN A 117 8.09 -23.65 -2.81
C ASN A 117 7.88 -23.21 -4.27
N LYS A 118 7.14 -22.11 -4.44
CA LYS A 118 6.83 -21.53 -5.74
C LYS A 118 7.29 -20.08 -5.79
N GLU A 119 7.35 -19.52 -6.98
CA GLU A 119 7.64 -18.11 -7.18
C GLU A 119 6.45 -17.42 -7.86
N PRO A 120 6.22 -16.13 -7.54
CA PRO A 120 5.20 -15.34 -8.25
C PRO A 120 5.59 -15.17 -9.71
N ASP A 121 4.60 -14.92 -10.55
CA ASP A 121 4.86 -14.51 -11.94
C ASP A 121 5.26 -13.03 -11.92
N PHE A 122 6.55 -12.79 -12.06
CA PHE A 122 7.10 -11.44 -12.06
C PHE A 122 6.99 -10.72 -13.40
N ASP A 123 6.69 -11.45 -14.45
CA ASP A 123 6.63 -10.87 -15.80
C ASP A 123 5.31 -10.19 -16.10
N GLY A 124 4.29 -10.47 -15.30
CA GLY A 124 2.97 -9.91 -15.55
C GLY A 124 2.28 -9.44 -14.29
N GLY A 125 1.76 -8.24 -14.32
CA GLY A 125 0.81 -7.76 -13.36
C GLY A 125 1.35 -7.38 -12.00
N GLN A 126 0.67 -7.84 -10.97
CA GLN A 126 0.78 -7.28 -9.62
C GLN A 126 2.10 -7.51 -8.88
N PHE A 127 2.90 -8.46 -9.35
CA PHE A 127 4.15 -8.77 -8.65
C PHE A 127 5.38 -8.22 -9.34
N SER A 128 5.23 -7.61 -10.52
CA SER A 128 6.37 -7.19 -11.33
C SER A 128 7.31 -6.22 -10.64
N LYS A 129 6.78 -5.35 -9.79
CA LYS A 129 7.58 -4.35 -9.07
C LYS A 129 8.41 -4.94 -7.94
N GLN A 130 8.14 -6.19 -7.56
CA GLN A 130 8.80 -6.81 -6.42
C GLN A 130 9.86 -7.84 -6.81
N LYS A 131 10.09 -8.02 -8.11
CA LYS A 131 11.03 -9.03 -8.60
C LYS A 131 12.41 -8.94 -7.95
N ASP A 132 12.95 -7.72 -7.88
CA ASP A 132 14.29 -7.50 -7.37
C ASP A 132 14.41 -7.74 -5.87
N PHE A 133 13.28 -7.77 -5.16
CA PHE A 133 13.27 -7.92 -3.71
C PHE A 133 12.84 -9.29 -3.24
N TRP A 134 12.34 -10.12 -4.14
CA TRP A 134 11.81 -11.43 -3.80
C TRP A 134 12.83 -12.34 -3.11
N GLN A 135 14.02 -12.42 -3.70
CA GLN A 135 15.04 -13.31 -3.17
C GLN A 135 15.52 -12.88 -1.78
N ILE A 136 15.64 -11.57 -1.58
CA ILE A 136 16.03 -11.01 -0.28
C ILE A 136 15.00 -11.43 0.78
N LEU A 137 13.74 -11.25 0.47
CA LEU A 137 12.66 -11.55 1.39
C LEU A 137 12.57 -13.04 1.69
N ARG A 138 12.67 -13.87 0.64
CA ARG A 138 12.61 -15.32 0.77
C ARG A 138 13.73 -15.86 1.65
N ASN A 139 14.95 -15.35 1.46
CA ASN A 139 16.12 -15.82 2.19
C ASN A 139 16.12 -15.37 3.65
N THR A 140 15.45 -14.30 3.99
CA THR A 140 15.43 -13.78 5.36
C THR A 140 14.28 -14.34 6.20
N GLY A 141 13.31 -14.99 5.58
CA GLY A 141 12.16 -15.52 6.29
C GLY A 141 11.19 -14.47 6.81
N TYR A 142 11.29 -13.24 6.33
CA TYR A 142 10.49 -12.13 6.85
C TYR A 142 9.03 -12.21 6.58
N LEU A 143 8.61 -12.98 5.60
CA LEU A 143 7.19 -13.15 5.33
C LEU A 143 6.47 -13.79 6.52
N ARG A 144 7.22 -14.43 7.41
CA ARG A 144 6.65 -15.09 8.58
C ARG A 144 6.39 -14.16 9.75
N SER A 145 7.15 -13.08 9.85
CA SER A 145 7.14 -12.25 11.06
C SER A 145 6.38 -10.96 10.83
N THR A 146 5.13 -11.08 10.76
CA THR A 146 4.28 -9.89 10.63
C THR A 146 3.44 -9.64 11.89
#